data_15f923bd5d88caa134c392db9b040dc0
#
_entry.id   15f923bd5d88caa134c392db9b040dc0
#
_cell.length_a   1.000
_cell.length_b   1.000
_cell.length_c   1.000
_cell.angle_alpha   90.00
_cell.angle_beta   90.00
_cell.angle_gamma   90.00
#
_symmetry.space_group_name_H-M   'P 1'
#
loop_
_entity.id
_entity.type
_entity.pdbx_description
1 polymer ?
#
loop_
_entity_poly.entity_id
_entity_poly.type
_entity_poly.pdbx_seq_one_letter_code
_entity_poly.pdbx_strand_id
1 'polypeptide(L)'
;FFPSINFGRVRGFFIKNSFFQLNEKVATVIAQIVCYKNELPQGAPTSPVISNLITTPMDIRILNLVKNKGVFYTRYADDLTFSTKLNKFPEEFLIISENLSYCLGNKLEKIILDSGFIINNEKIRIQLRKSKQTVTGIVVNKKVNVDRKYYKLLRAQCHSLFTKGYYIDNGIKIFREEYDKLKSLEGKLNFAFYTNSYCKIINELQLEQ
;
A
#
# COMPACT_ATOMS: atom_id res chain seq x y z
N PHE A 1 -10.91 4.63 -2.62
CA PHE A 1 -9.82 5.62 -2.76
C PHE A 1 -9.85 6.26 -4.15
N PHE A 2 -9.56 5.53 -5.25
CA PHE A 2 -9.55 6.12 -6.60
C PHE A 2 -10.88 6.79 -6.98
N PRO A 3 -12.06 6.19 -6.74
CA PRO A 3 -13.34 6.84 -7.03
C PRO A 3 -13.60 8.13 -6.24
N SER A 4 -12.96 8.33 -5.08
CA SER A 4 -13.09 9.58 -4.32
C SER A 4 -12.30 10.75 -4.93
N ILE A 5 -11.46 10.48 -5.92
CA ILE A 5 -10.71 11.49 -6.67
C ILE A 5 -11.45 11.75 -7.99
N ASN A 6 -12.38 12.68 -7.95
CA ASN A 6 -13.24 13.01 -9.08
C ASN A 6 -12.58 14.01 -10.05
N PHE A 7 -13.19 14.17 -11.22
CA PHE A 7 -12.79 15.12 -12.26
C PHE A 7 -12.54 16.54 -11.74
N GLY A 8 -13.45 17.06 -10.93
CA GLY A 8 -13.32 18.43 -10.39
C GLY A 8 -12.12 18.57 -9.46
N ARG A 9 -11.80 17.53 -8.68
CA ARG A 9 -10.64 17.49 -7.80
C ARG A 9 -9.32 17.43 -8.59
N VAL A 10 -9.26 16.64 -9.66
CA VAL A 10 -8.10 16.58 -10.57
C VAL A 10 -7.90 17.94 -11.25
N ARG A 11 -8.95 18.48 -11.89
CA ARG A 11 -8.89 19.77 -12.55
C ARG A 11 -8.46 20.89 -11.60
N GLY A 12 -9.10 20.95 -10.43
CA GLY A 12 -8.80 21.96 -9.41
C GLY A 12 -7.37 21.86 -8.88
N PHE A 13 -6.82 20.67 -8.75
CA PHE A 13 -5.44 20.47 -8.35
C PHE A 13 -4.49 21.12 -9.36
N PHE A 14 -4.62 20.86 -10.66
CA PHE A 14 -3.71 21.40 -11.67
C PHE A 14 -3.84 22.92 -11.85
N ILE A 15 -5.00 23.51 -11.54
CA ILE A 15 -5.18 24.96 -11.55
C ILE A 15 -4.54 25.61 -10.32
N LYS A 16 -4.81 25.07 -9.12
CA LYS A 16 -4.51 25.72 -7.85
C LYS A 16 -3.14 25.39 -7.28
N ASN A 17 -2.52 24.27 -7.69
CA ASN A 17 -1.24 23.87 -7.18
C ASN A 17 -0.15 24.82 -7.69
N SER A 18 0.62 25.41 -6.76
CA SER A 18 1.65 26.41 -7.05
C SER A 18 2.75 25.93 -7.98
N PHE A 19 2.96 24.62 -8.07
CA PHE A 19 3.97 24.01 -8.94
C PHE A 19 3.51 23.93 -10.40
N PHE A 20 2.20 23.67 -10.63
CA PHE A 20 1.65 23.50 -11.97
C PHE A 20 1.05 24.80 -12.53
N GLN A 21 0.14 25.44 -11.79
CA GLN A 21 -0.55 26.68 -12.17
C GLN A 21 -1.07 26.70 -13.61
N LEU A 22 -1.64 25.58 -14.04
CA LEU A 22 -2.12 25.44 -15.42
C LEU A 22 -3.38 26.26 -15.65
N ASN A 23 -3.53 26.78 -16.87
CA ASN A 23 -4.77 27.40 -17.26
C ASN A 23 -5.92 26.41 -17.26
N GLU A 24 -7.15 26.90 -17.14
CA GLU A 24 -8.35 26.09 -17.01
C GLU A 24 -8.59 25.11 -18.16
N LYS A 25 -8.26 25.51 -19.39
CA LYS A 25 -8.44 24.67 -20.59
C LYS A 25 -7.51 23.44 -20.53
N VAL A 26 -6.23 23.65 -20.25
CA VAL A 26 -5.24 22.56 -20.13
C VAL A 26 -5.57 21.63 -18.95
N ALA A 27 -5.89 22.20 -17.80
CA ALA A 27 -6.31 21.41 -16.63
C ALA A 27 -7.57 20.57 -16.89
N THR A 28 -8.51 21.10 -17.68
CA THR A 28 -9.71 20.38 -18.12
C THR A 28 -9.35 19.20 -19.02
N VAL A 29 -8.49 19.42 -20.03
CA VAL A 29 -8.05 18.34 -20.93
C VAL A 29 -7.33 17.22 -20.15
N ILE A 30 -6.44 17.58 -19.23
CA ILE A 30 -5.76 16.59 -18.38
C ILE A 30 -6.81 15.77 -17.59
N ALA A 31 -7.76 16.45 -16.95
CA ALA A 31 -8.80 15.76 -16.18
C ALA A 31 -9.69 14.85 -17.06
N GLN A 32 -9.96 15.23 -18.32
CA GLN A 32 -10.68 14.40 -19.29
C GLN A 32 -9.90 13.13 -19.67
N ILE A 33 -8.58 13.25 -19.84
CA ILE A 33 -7.72 12.12 -20.21
C ILE A 33 -7.60 11.10 -19.08
N VAL A 34 -7.49 11.57 -17.81
CA VAL A 34 -7.18 10.70 -16.67
C VAL A 34 -8.41 10.19 -15.94
N CYS A 35 -9.58 10.81 -16.09
CA CYS A 35 -10.83 10.41 -15.45
C CYS A 35 -11.75 9.67 -16.41
N TYR A 36 -12.41 8.66 -15.90
CA TYR A 36 -13.50 7.95 -16.57
C TYR A 36 -14.74 7.98 -15.68
N LYS A 37 -15.92 8.30 -16.23
CA LYS A 37 -17.16 8.44 -15.46
C LYS A 37 -17.02 9.32 -14.22
N ASN A 38 -16.32 10.44 -14.36
CA ASN A 38 -16.07 11.44 -13.31
C ASN A 38 -15.15 10.99 -12.15
N GLU A 39 -14.40 9.90 -12.28
CA GLU A 39 -13.49 9.40 -11.24
C GLU A 39 -12.18 8.86 -11.84
N LEU A 40 -11.14 8.68 -11.01
CA LEU A 40 -9.94 7.98 -11.44
C LEU A 40 -10.23 6.47 -11.56
N PRO A 41 -10.05 5.89 -12.77
CA PRO A 41 -10.32 4.47 -12.97
C PRO A 41 -9.27 3.58 -12.29
N GLN A 42 -9.71 2.46 -11.71
CA GLN A 42 -8.80 1.44 -11.23
C GLN A 42 -8.14 0.71 -12.41
N GLY A 43 -6.82 0.50 -12.30
CA GLY A 43 -6.06 -0.20 -13.34
C GLY A 43 -5.52 0.68 -14.47
N ALA A 44 -5.91 1.97 -14.56
CA ALA A 44 -5.28 2.88 -15.50
C ALA A 44 -3.86 3.26 -15.04
N PRO A 45 -2.87 3.30 -15.94
CA PRO A 45 -1.48 3.62 -15.60
C PRO A 45 -1.30 5.03 -15.04
N THR A 46 -2.21 5.96 -15.35
CA THR A 46 -2.19 7.34 -14.86
C THR A 46 -2.72 7.49 -13.44
N SER A 47 -3.65 6.62 -13.01
CA SER A 47 -4.34 6.75 -11.71
C SER A 47 -3.40 6.76 -10.50
N PRO A 48 -2.36 5.90 -10.39
CA PRO A 48 -1.40 5.96 -9.29
C PRO A 48 -0.64 7.28 -9.22
N VAL A 49 -0.22 7.82 -10.37
CA VAL A 49 0.54 9.08 -10.43
C VAL A 49 -0.34 10.25 -10.00
N ILE A 50 -1.52 10.38 -10.58
CA ILE A 50 -2.47 11.46 -10.26
C ILE A 50 -2.91 11.38 -8.79
N SER A 51 -3.21 10.19 -8.29
CA SER A 51 -3.59 10.03 -6.89
C SER A 51 -2.47 10.44 -5.93
N ASN A 52 -1.20 10.11 -6.24
CA ASN A 52 -0.06 10.53 -5.45
C ASN A 52 0.11 12.05 -5.44
N LEU A 53 -0.04 12.72 -6.59
CA LEU A 53 0.01 14.18 -6.67
C LEU A 53 -1.07 14.84 -5.81
N ILE A 54 -2.30 14.34 -5.89
CA ILE A 54 -3.44 14.90 -5.14
C ILE A 54 -3.32 14.65 -3.64
N THR A 55 -2.71 13.55 -3.20
CA THR A 55 -2.54 13.23 -1.79
C THR A 55 -1.29 13.86 -1.17
N THR A 56 -0.37 14.40 -1.96
CA THR A 56 0.85 15.07 -1.46
C THR A 56 0.60 16.09 -0.34
N PRO A 57 -0.40 16.99 -0.42
CA PRO A 57 -0.68 17.93 0.68
C PRO A 57 -1.07 17.22 1.99
N MET A 58 -1.79 16.11 1.92
CA MET A 58 -2.11 15.28 3.08
C MET A 58 -0.83 14.63 3.65
N ASP A 59 0.01 14.07 2.78
CA ASP A 59 1.28 13.46 3.19
C ASP A 59 2.18 14.46 3.91
N ILE A 60 2.30 15.69 3.41
CA ILE A 60 3.08 16.77 4.06
C ILE A 60 2.53 17.08 5.45
N ARG A 61 1.21 17.17 5.61
CA ARG A 61 0.57 17.41 6.92
C ARG A 61 0.83 16.25 7.89
N ILE A 62 0.76 15.00 7.41
CA ILE A 62 1.06 13.81 8.22
C ILE A 62 2.55 13.77 8.58
N LEU A 63 3.45 14.06 7.63
CA LEU A 63 4.90 14.12 7.90
C LEU A 63 5.24 15.17 8.97
N ASN A 64 4.57 16.32 8.94
CA ASN A 64 4.71 17.33 10.00
C ASN A 64 4.16 16.84 11.34
N LEU A 65 3.07 16.07 11.33
CA LEU A 65 2.51 15.49 12.56
C LEU A 65 3.44 14.45 13.19
N VAL A 66 4.12 13.60 12.40
CA VAL A 66 5.04 12.55 12.91
C VAL A 66 6.41 13.12 13.31
N LYS A 67 6.76 14.32 12.84
CA LYS A 67 8.05 14.94 13.10
C LYS A 67 8.32 15.03 14.62
N ASN A 68 9.47 14.53 15.05
CA ASN A 68 9.92 14.50 16.45
C ASN A 68 9.01 13.70 17.41
N LYS A 69 8.12 12.84 16.91
CA LYS A 69 7.22 12.02 17.73
C LYS A 69 7.65 10.56 17.85
N GLY A 70 8.76 10.16 17.25
CA GLY A 70 9.20 8.75 17.24
C GLY A 70 8.26 7.83 16.46
N VAL A 71 7.49 8.39 15.54
CA VAL A 71 6.57 7.68 14.64
C VAL A 71 7.05 7.82 13.21
N PHE A 72 7.04 6.74 12.48
CA PHE A 72 7.35 6.68 11.04
C PHE A 72 6.06 6.51 10.26
N TYR A 73 5.99 7.16 9.12
CA TYR A 73 4.85 7.14 8.22
C TYR A 73 5.26 6.70 6.82
N THR A 74 4.47 5.82 6.24
CA THR A 74 4.56 5.44 4.82
C THR A 74 3.16 5.28 4.26
N ARG A 75 3.01 5.53 2.96
CA ARG A 75 1.76 5.32 2.22
C ARG A 75 1.99 4.53 0.95
N TYR A 76 1.11 3.58 0.70
CA TYR A 76 0.98 2.89 -0.57
C TYR A 76 -0.47 3.00 -1.05
N ALA A 77 -0.71 3.85 -2.05
CA ALA A 77 -2.06 4.25 -2.50
C ALA A 77 -2.95 4.72 -1.34
N ASP A 78 -3.95 3.92 -0.94
CA ASP A 78 -4.86 4.14 0.17
C ASP A 78 -4.42 3.53 1.51
N ASP A 79 -3.38 2.69 1.50
CA ASP A 79 -2.86 2.07 2.71
C ASP A 79 -1.87 3.00 3.42
N LEU A 80 -2.30 3.59 4.52
CA LEU A 80 -1.46 4.40 5.41
C LEU A 80 -0.87 3.49 6.48
N THR A 81 0.45 3.49 6.63
CA THR A 81 1.15 2.70 7.64
C THR A 81 1.91 3.60 8.58
N PHE A 82 1.66 3.43 9.88
CA PHE A 82 2.38 4.11 10.95
C PHE A 82 3.13 3.07 11.78
N SER A 83 4.39 3.32 12.09
CA SER A 83 5.19 2.44 12.93
C SER A 83 5.95 3.25 13.98
N THR A 84 6.21 2.63 15.13
CA THR A 84 6.96 3.26 16.21
C THR A 84 7.78 2.23 16.98
N LYS A 85 8.89 2.67 17.54
CA LYS A 85 9.69 1.92 18.52
C LYS A 85 9.26 2.21 19.97
N LEU A 86 8.38 3.19 20.18
CA LEU A 86 7.85 3.53 21.50
C LEU A 86 6.97 2.40 22.04
N ASN A 87 6.85 2.33 23.37
CA ASN A 87 5.97 1.36 24.02
C ASN A 87 4.48 1.64 23.79
N LYS A 88 4.12 2.90 23.52
CA LYS A 88 2.77 3.36 23.18
C LYS A 88 2.85 4.33 22.03
N PHE A 89 1.85 4.27 21.13
CA PHE A 89 1.64 5.32 20.15
C PHE A 89 1.22 6.62 20.84
N PRO A 90 1.71 7.80 20.41
CA PRO A 90 1.16 9.07 20.85
C PRO A 90 -0.33 9.18 20.53
N GLU A 91 -1.11 9.81 21.40
CA GLU A 91 -2.57 9.91 21.32
C GLU A 91 -3.06 10.65 20.05
N GLU A 92 -2.21 11.47 19.46
CA GLU A 92 -2.52 12.13 18.18
C GLU A 92 -2.72 11.15 17.02
N PHE A 93 -2.19 9.91 17.14
CA PHE A 93 -2.27 8.86 16.12
C PHE A 93 -3.25 7.76 16.48
N LEU A 94 -3.27 7.37 17.77
CA LEU A 94 -4.02 6.22 18.23
C LEU A 94 -4.48 6.44 19.67
N ILE A 95 -5.78 6.33 19.88
CA ILE A 95 -6.40 6.34 21.19
C ILE A 95 -6.80 4.90 21.52
N ILE A 96 -6.38 4.42 22.70
CA ILE A 96 -6.74 3.10 23.22
C ILE A 96 -7.74 3.33 24.35
N SER A 97 -8.97 2.86 24.19
CA SER A 97 -9.99 2.93 25.22
C SER A 97 -9.77 1.85 26.30
N GLU A 98 -10.35 2.04 27.48
CA GLU A 98 -10.26 1.10 28.60
C GLU A 98 -10.74 -0.32 28.22
N ASN A 99 -11.69 -0.41 27.28
CA ASN A 99 -12.23 -1.68 26.76
C ASN A 99 -11.36 -2.31 25.67
N LEU A 100 -10.09 -1.90 25.53
CA LEU A 100 -9.18 -2.36 24.46
C LEU A 100 -9.69 -2.11 23.03
N SER A 101 -10.65 -1.20 22.86
CA SER A 101 -11.04 -0.71 21.54
C SER A 101 -10.05 0.37 21.08
N TYR A 102 -9.84 0.44 19.78
CA TYR A 102 -8.88 1.34 19.17
C TYR A 102 -9.60 2.34 18.27
N CYS A 103 -9.27 3.61 18.38
CA CYS A 103 -9.69 4.62 17.41
C CYS A 103 -8.51 5.47 16.98
N LEU A 104 -8.64 6.09 15.81
CA LEU A 104 -7.62 7.03 15.34
C LEU A 104 -7.56 8.25 16.28
N GLY A 105 -6.36 8.78 16.43
CA GLY A 105 -6.18 10.03 17.16
C GLY A 105 -6.79 11.21 16.40
N ASN A 106 -7.43 12.12 17.12
CA ASN A 106 -8.21 13.21 16.55
C ASN A 106 -7.42 14.08 15.54
N LYS A 107 -6.12 14.27 15.76
CA LYS A 107 -5.29 15.08 14.84
C LYS A 107 -5.07 14.37 13.51
N LEU A 108 -4.79 13.07 13.53
CA LEU A 108 -4.61 12.29 12.32
C LEU A 108 -5.93 12.17 11.55
N GLU A 109 -7.01 11.84 12.25
CA GLU A 109 -8.35 11.76 11.67
C GLU A 109 -8.72 13.06 10.97
N LYS A 110 -8.56 14.20 11.64
CA LYS A 110 -8.84 15.52 11.06
C LYS A 110 -8.03 15.77 9.79
N ILE A 111 -6.74 15.46 9.75
CA ILE A 111 -5.91 15.64 8.55
C ILE A 111 -6.47 14.85 7.36
N ILE A 112 -6.91 13.61 7.58
CA ILE A 112 -7.44 12.74 6.53
C ILE A 112 -8.79 13.27 6.02
N LEU A 113 -9.71 13.61 6.94
CA LEU A 113 -11.04 14.15 6.61
C LEU A 113 -10.95 15.51 5.90
N ASP A 114 -10.14 16.45 6.40
CA ASP A 114 -9.90 17.76 5.77
C ASP A 114 -9.26 17.61 4.38
N SER A 115 -8.59 16.50 4.12
CA SER A 115 -8.03 16.18 2.80
C SER A 115 -9.05 15.55 1.85
N GLY A 116 -10.33 15.43 2.28
CA GLY A 116 -11.44 14.92 1.48
C GLY A 116 -11.41 13.40 1.29
N PHE A 117 -10.88 12.66 2.27
CA PHE A 117 -10.90 11.20 2.29
C PHE A 117 -11.73 10.68 3.46
N ILE A 118 -12.34 9.52 3.27
CA ILE A 118 -13.13 8.83 4.30
C ILE A 118 -12.29 7.69 4.87
N ILE A 119 -12.31 7.54 6.20
CA ILE A 119 -11.60 6.49 6.90
C ILE A 119 -12.47 5.23 6.94
N ASN A 120 -11.91 4.09 6.53
CA ASN A 120 -12.55 2.80 6.69
C ASN A 120 -12.13 2.18 8.04
N ASN A 121 -12.96 2.35 9.06
CA ASN A 121 -12.68 1.87 10.40
C ASN A 121 -12.55 0.34 10.48
N GLU A 122 -13.20 -0.42 9.61
CA GLU A 122 -13.11 -1.89 9.58
C GLU A 122 -11.74 -2.38 9.10
N LYS A 123 -11.00 -1.53 8.35
CA LYS A 123 -9.66 -1.83 7.85
C LYS A 123 -8.55 -1.40 8.81
N ILE A 124 -8.86 -0.68 9.87
CA ILE A 124 -7.84 -0.27 10.85
C ILE A 124 -7.31 -1.50 11.57
N ARG A 125 -6.00 -1.70 11.52
CA ARG A 125 -5.32 -2.84 12.14
C ARG A 125 -4.17 -2.37 12.99
N ILE A 126 -4.07 -2.91 14.20
CA ILE A 126 -2.93 -2.72 15.09
C ILE A 126 -2.15 -4.02 15.16
N GLN A 127 -0.85 -3.91 14.95
CA GLN A 127 0.05 -5.06 14.92
C GLN A 127 1.14 -4.85 15.97
N LEU A 128 1.14 -5.70 16.99
CA LEU A 128 2.08 -5.62 18.08
C LEU A 128 3.43 -6.26 17.71
N ARG A 129 4.52 -5.84 18.33
CA ARG A 129 5.87 -6.38 18.09
C ARG A 129 5.98 -7.89 18.30
N LYS A 130 5.18 -8.45 19.23
CA LYS A 130 5.16 -9.90 19.51
C LYS A 130 4.30 -10.70 18.53
N SER A 131 3.49 -10.04 17.72
CA SER A 131 2.64 -10.68 16.71
C SER A 131 3.26 -10.58 15.32
N LYS A 132 2.67 -11.27 14.34
CA LYS A 132 3.03 -11.14 12.94
C LYS A 132 2.69 -9.74 12.45
N GLN A 133 3.69 -9.01 11.95
CA GLN A 133 3.52 -7.68 11.37
C GLN A 133 3.59 -7.78 9.85
N THR A 134 2.59 -7.23 9.18
CA THR A 134 2.50 -7.23 7.71
C THR A 134 2.19 -5.83 7.20
N VAL A 135 2.90 -5.42 6.14
CA VAL A 135 2.64 -4.19 5.42
C VAL A 135 2.46 -4.56 3.95
N THR A 136 1.34 -4.16 3.34
CA THR A 136 1.00 -4.50 1.94
C THR A 136 1.18 -5.99 1.59
N GLY A 137 0.83 -6.88 2.54
CA GLY A 137 0.95 -8.34 2.37
C GLY A 137 2.32 -8.94 2.68
N ILE A 138 3.34 -8.12 2.90
CA ILE A 138 4.71 -8.55 3.19
C ILE A 138 4.95 -8.58 4.70
N VAL A 139 5.56 -9.64 5.22
CA VAL A 139 5.94 -9.77 6.64
C VAL A 139 7.17 -8.90 6.91
N VAL A 140 7.12 -8.05 7.95
CA VAL A 140 8.17 -7.05 8.25
C VAL A 140 8.75 -7.13 9.68
N ASN A 141 8.52 -8.22 10.41
CA ASN A 141 8.95 -8.35 11.82
C ASN A 141 10.48 -8.20 12.04
N LYS A 142 11.25 -9.19 11.57
CA LYS A 142 12.72 -9.22 11.71
C LYS A 142 13.42 -9.02 10.37
N LYS A 143 12.89 -9.67 9.34
CA LYS A 143 13.34 -9.58 7.95
C LYS A 143 12.10 -9.46 7.07
N VAL A 144 12.21 -8.67 6.03
CA VAL A 144 11.20 -8.58 4.99
C VAL A 144 11.08 -9.96 4.33
N ASN A 145 9.88 -10.52 4.29
CA ASN A 145 9.66 -11.85 3.73
C ASN A 145 8.20 -12.03 3.30
N VAL A 146 7.98 -13.00 2.43
CA VAL A 146 6.63 -13.47 2.13
C VAL A 146 6.06 -14.26 3.30
N ASP A 147 4.74 -14.35 3.36
CA ASP A 147 4.06 -15.18 4.36
C ASP A 147 4.51 -16.65 4.29
N ARG A 148 4.72 -17.28 5.45
CA ARG A 148 5.16 -18.68 5.53
C ARG A 148 4.17 -19.65 4.88
N LYS A 149 2.85 -19.37 4.96
CA LYS A 149 1.84 -20.20 4.31
C LYS A 149 1.93 -20.07 2.79
N TYR A 150 2.13 -18.84 2.30
CA TYR A 150 2.34 -18.57 0.89
C TYR A 150 3.58 -19.29 0.35
N TYR A 151 4.72 -19.18 1.04
CA TYR A 151 5.94 -19.90 0.67
C TYR A 151 5.76 -21.42 0.64
N LYS A 152 5.09 -21.99 1.65
CA LYS A 152 4.80 -23.44 1.69
C LYS A 152 3.88 -23.87 0.54
N LEU A 153 2.88 -23.05 0.20
CA LEU A 153 2.00 -23.32 -0.93
C LEU A 153 2.79 -23.36 -2.25
N LEU A 154 3.62 -22.35 -2.51
CA LEU A 154 4.44 -22.30 -3.71
C LEU A 154 5.37 -23.53 -3.81
N ARG A 155 6.03 -23.88 -2.70
CA ARG A 155 6.90 -25.06 -2.64
C ARG A 155 6.11 -26.34 -2.97
N ALA A 156 4.90 -26.52 -2.44
CA ALA A 156 4.04 -27.66 -2.71
C ALA A 156 3.59 -27.70 -4.18
N GLN A 157 3.23 -26.55 -4.76
CA GLN A 157 2.86 -26.43 -6.17
C GLN A 157 4.02 -26.81 -7.09
N CYS A 158 5.22 -26.28 -6.84
CA CYS A 158 6.42 -26.67 -7.60
C CYS A 158 6.72 -28.16 -7.47
N HIS A 159 6.71 -28.70 -6.25
CA HIS A 159 6.96 -30.13 -6.03
C HIS A 159 5.95 -30.99 -6.80
N SER A 160 4.66 -30.67 -6.74
CA SER A 160 3.62 -31.38 -7.49
C SER A 160 3.84 -31.30 -8.99
N LEU A 161 4.16 -30.11 -9.51
CA LEU A 161 4.45 -29.92 -10.94
C LEU A 161 5.62 -30.78 -11.43
N PHE A 162 6.71 -30.84 -10.66
CA PHE A 162 7.89 -31.61 -11.03
C PHE A 162 7.71 -33.12 -10.86
N THR A 163 6.95 -33.58 -9.86
CA THR A 163 6.80 -35.02 -9.56
C THR A 163 5.60 -35.65 -10.24
N LYS A 164 4.49 -34.90 -10.43
CA LYS A 164 3.23 -35.40 -10.97
C LYS A 164 2.87 -34.83 -12.34
N GLY A 165 3.64 -33.87 -12.84
CA GLY A 165 3.35 -33.17 -14.11
C GLY A 165 2.24 -32.13 -14.03
N TYR A 166 1.64 -31.89 -12.86
CA TYR A 166 0.60 -30.88 -12.65
C TYR A 166 0.61 -30.31 -11.24
N TYR A 167 0.01 -29.13 -11.06
CA TYR A 167 -0.28 -28.58 -9.73
C TYR A 167 -1.72 -28.06 -9.66
N ILE A 168 -2.19 -27.77 -8.45
CA ILE A 168 -3.54 -27.24 -8.21
C ILE A 168 -3.41 -25.75 -7.82
N ASP A 169 -4.15 -24.90 -8.52
CA ASP A 169 -4.32 -23.50 -8.17
C ASP A 169 -5.82 -23.16 -8.14
N ASN A 170 -6.29 -22.67 -6.98
CA ASN A 170 -7.72 -22.36 -6.75
C ASN A 170 -8.68 -23.51 -7.16
N GLY A 171 -8.29 -24.75 -6.87
CA GLY A 171 -9.11 -25.95 -7.19
C GLY A 171 -8.99 -26.44 -8.64
N ILE A 172 -8.26 -25.74 -9.50
CA ILE A 172 -8.08 -26.11 -10.91
C ILE A 172 -6.74 -26.82 -11.06
N LYS A 173 -6.73 -27.98 -11.76
CA LYS A 173 -5.48 -28.64 -12.15
C LYS A 173 -4.88 -27.90 -13.34
N ILE A 174 -3.60 -27.60 -13.24
CA ILE A 174 -2.79 -26.95 -14.28
C ILE A 174 -1.66 -27.92 -14.64
N PHE A 175 -1.62 -28.36 -15.87
CA PHE A 175 -0.62 -29.32 -16.37
C PHE A 175 0.64 -28.60 -16.85
N ARG A 176 1.74 -29.34 -16.90
CA ARG A 176 3.06 -28.83 -17.28
C ARG A 176 3.10 -28.27 -18.71
N GLU A 177 2.26 -28.79 -19.59
CA GLU A 177 2.15 -28.38 -21.00
C GLU A 177 1.38 -27.06 -21.20
N GLU A 178 0.67 -26.58 -20.18
CA GLU A 178 -0.14 -25.36 -20.23
C GLU A 178 0.70 -24.11 -19.93
N TYR A 179 1.65 -23.79 -20.78
CA TYR A 179 2.65 -22.71 -20.58
C TYR A 179 2.04 -21.37 -20.17
N ASP A 180 0.92 -20.95 -20.72
CA ASP A 180 0.31 -19.66 -20.38
C ASP A 180 -0.20 -19.61 -18.94
N LYS A 181 -0.68 -20.73 -18.41
CA LYS A 181 -1.11 -20.85 -17.01
C LYS A 181 0.08 -20.96 -16.07
N LEU A 182 1.24 -21.48 -16.53
CA LEU A 182 2.47 -21.53 -15.72
C LEU A 182 3.04 -20.15 -15.43
N LYS A 183 2.79 -19.15 -16.29
CA LYS A 183 3.21 -17.74 -16.05
C LYS A 183 2.71 -17.20 -14.72
N SER A 184 1.52 -17.64 -14.26
CA SER A 184 1.00 -17.27 -12.95
C SER A 184 1.87 -17.81 -11.81
N LEU A 185 2.30 -19.07 -11.90
CA LEU A 185 3.20 -19.67 -10.90
C LEU A 185 4.58 -19.03 -10.94
N GLU A 186 5.11 -18.76 -12.12
CA GLU A 186 6.36 -18.03 -12.32
C GLU A 186 6.33 -16.64 -11.68
N GLY A 187 5.27 -15.87 -11.91
CA GLY A 187 5.07 -14.56 -11.28
C GLY A 187 5.04 -14.64 -9.74
N LYS A 188 4.37 -15.67 -9.20
CA LYS A 188 4.34 -15.92 -7.75
C LYS A 188 5.73 -16.27 -7.18
N LEU A 189 6.51 -17.05 -7.90
CA LEU A 189 7.88 -17.41 -7.53
C LEU A 189 8.82 -16.21 -7.58
N ASN A 190 8.73 -15.42 -8.64
CA ASN A 190 9.48 -14.19 -8.80
C ASN A 190 9.19 -13.21 -7.66
N PHE A 191 7.92 -13.02 -7.31
CA PHE A 191 7.54 -12.19 -6.16
C PHE A 191 8.20 -12.68 -4.86
N ALA A 192 8.16 -13.98 -4.57
CA ALA A 192 8.79 -14.55 -3.38
C ALA A 192 10.32 -14.38 -3.40
N PHE A 193 10.94 -14.60 -4.56
CA PHE A 193 12.39 -14.47 -4.75
C PHE A 193 12.85 -13.02 -4.56
N TYR A 194 12.21 -12.06 -5.24
CA TYR A 194 12.57 -10.65 -5.15
C TYR A 194 12.34 -10.09 -3.75
N THR A 195 11.25 -10.47 -3.07
CA THR A 195 11.01 -10.05 -1.69
C THR A 195 12.16 -10.45 -0.76
N ASN A 196 12.72 -11.66 -0.91
CA ASN A 196 13.88 -12.11 -0.14
C ASN A 196 15.21 -11.46 -0.57
N SER A 197 15.38 -11.20 -1.86
CA SER A 197 16.61 -10.61 -2.42
C SER A 197 16.76 -9.15 -2.03
N TYR A 198 15.68 -8.37 -2.05
CA TYR A 198 15.69 -6.97 -1.55
C TYR A 198 16.12 -6.89 -0.09
N CYS A 199 15.77 -7.88 0.73
CA CYS A 199 16.19 -7.92 2.13
C CYS A 199 17.71 -8.08 2.29
N LYS A 200 18.36 -8.82 1.39
CA LYS A 200 19.83 -8.97 1.41
C LYS A 200 20.52 -7.64 1.05
N ILE A 201 20.08 -6.99 -0.02
CA ILE A 201 20.63 -5.70 -0.47
C ILE A 201 20.49 -4.63 0.62
N ILE A 202 19.31 -4.49 1.26
CA ILE A 202 19.09 -3.51 2.32
C ILE A 202 20.00 -3.81 3.53
N ASN A 203 20.19 -5.08 3.91
CA ASN A 203 21.07 -5.42 5.02
C ASN A 203 22.55 -5.15 4.69
N GLU A 204 22.99 -5.34 3.47
CA GLU A 204 24.34 -5.01 3.02
C GLU A 204 24.58 -3.48 3.07
N LEU A 205 23.62 -2.68 2.59
CA LEU A 205 23.71 -1.22 2.63
C LEU A 205 23.65 -0.63 4.06
N GLN A 206 23.05 -1.34 5.03
CA GLN A 206 23.00 -0.89 6.44
C GLN A 206 24.25 -1.28 7.24
N LEU A 207 25.07 -2.20 6.73
CA LEU A 207 26.35 -2.59 7.35
C LEU A 207 27.51 -1.67 6.93
N GLU A 208 27.31 -0.80 5.93
CA GLU A 208 28.28 0.17 5.45
C GLU A 208 28.09 1.58 6.05
N GLN A 209 27.15 1.76 6.99
CA GLN A 209 26.91 3.00 7.77
C GLN A 209 27.21 2.74 9.27
#